data_7450760265244de4110e13b243f332cb
#
_entry.id   7450760265244de4110e13b243f332cb
#
_cell.length_a   1.000
_cell.length_b   1.000
_cell.length_c   1.000
_cell.angle_alpha   90.00
_cell.angle_beta   90.00
_cell.angle_gamma   90.00
#
_symmetry.space_group_name_H-M   'P 1'
#
loop_
_entity.id
_entity.type
_entity.pdbx_description
1 polymer ?
#
loop_
_entity_poly.entity_id
_entity_poly.type
_entity_poly.pdbx_seq_one_letter_code
_entity_poly.pdbx_strand_id
1 'polypeptide(L)'
;MTFELAAEHEQFRRTVRDFAEKEVAPHAAQWDRDHYFPVEVVARMGELGLFGLTAPEEYGGAGLSGEDGGFTSLCLAIEELGRIDQSIGITLEAAVGLGINPILTFGTEEQKQQWLPDLVAGRTLAGFGLTEPGAGSDAGATKTRAELSNDEWVINGSKQFITNSGSSLTSVVAVTARTGAVTDSQGNERAEISALLVPAGTPGFTAEKAYDKLGWHASDTHPLSFEDVHVPAASLLG
;
A
#
# COMPACT_ATOMS: atom_id res chain seq x y z
N MET A 1 -19.16 26.77 7.18
CA MET A 1 -18.68 25.41 6.92
C MET A 1 -19.44 24.51 7.87
N THR A 2 -20.31 23.63 7.39
CA THR A 2 -21.00 22.63 8.23
C THR A 2 -20.13 21.38 8.24
N PHE A 3 -20.08 20.68 9.38
CA PHE A 3 -19.42 19.37 9.50
C PHE A 3 -20.44 18.22 9.28
N GLU A 4 -21.62 18.56 8.76
CA GLU A 4 -22.65 17.57 8.44
C GLU A 4 -22.30 16.85 7.14
N LEU A 5 -22.41 15.52 7.20
CA LEU A 5 -22.21 14.68 6.02
C LEU A 5 -23.41 14.79 5.06
N ALA A 6 -23.17 14.70 3.77
CA ALA A 6 -24.24 14.53 2.78
C ALA A 6 -24.99 13.20 3.00
N ALA A 7 -26.24 13.13 2.57
CA ALA A 7 -27.07 11.94 2.75
C ALA A 7 -26.46 10.68 2.15
N GLU A 8 -25.75 10.82 1.03
CA GLU A 8 -25.04 9.72 0.35
C GLU A 8 -23.89 9.19 1.19
N HIS A 9 -23.09 10.09 1.81
CA HIS A 9 -22.01 9.71 2.72
C HIS A 9 -22.53 9.02 3.99
N GLU A 10 -23.66 9.47 4.52
CA GLU A 10 -24.33 8.81 5.65
C GLU A 10 -24.86 7.42 5.27
N GLN A 11 -25.35 7.25 4.05
CA GLN A 11 -25.79 5.95 3.55
C GLN A 11 -24.59 5.02 3.34
N PHE A 12 -23.52 5.51 2.73
CA PHE A 12 -22.29 4.76 2.54
C PHE A 12 -21.68 4.34 3.89
N ARG A 13 -21.59 5.27 4.85
CA ARG A 13 -21.13 5.00 6.22
C ARG A 13 -21.91 3.86 6.87
N ARG A 14 -23.25 3.85 6.75
CA ARG A 14 -24.10 2.76 7.27
C ARG A 14 -23.76 1.42 6.62
N THR A 15 -23.56 1.40 5.31
CA THR A 15 -23.20 0.18 4.58
C THR A 15 -21.88 -0.40 5.08
N VAL A 16 -20.85 0.43 5.26
CA VAL A 16 -19.55 -0.02 5.78
C VAL A 16 -19.65 -0.46 7.24
N ARG A 17 -20.44 0.25 8.06
CA ARG A 17 -20.72 -0.13 9.45
C ARG A 17 -21.36 -1.51 9.54
N ASP A 18 -22.41 -1.75 8.76
CA ASP A 18 -23.09 -3.04 8.72
C ASP A 18 -22.16 -4.18 8.30
N PHE A 19 -21.27 -3.91 7.34
CA PHE A 19 -20.23 -4.85 6.93
C PHE A 19 -19.26 -5.12 8.09
N ALA A 20 -18.73 -4.08 8.74
CA ALA A 20 -17.77 -4.22 9.82
C ALA A 20 -18.37 -5.00 11.02
N GLU A 21 -19.64 -4.75 11.35
CA GLU A 21 -20.33 -5.45 12.44
C GLU A 21 -20.63 -6.91 12.12
N LYS A 22 -20.91 -7.26 10.87
CA LYS A 22 -21.25 -8.62 10.45
C LYS A 22 -20.03 -9.49 10.16
N GLU A 23 -19.03 -8.91 9.49
CA GLU A 23 -17.92 -9.66 8.90
C GLU A 23 -16.62 -9.54 9.72
N VAL A 24 -16.43 -8.45 10.46
CA VAL A 24 -15.20 -8.18 11.22
C VAL A 24 -15.41 -8.46 12.72
N ALA A 25 -16.43 -7.83 13.32
CA ALA A 25 -16.62 -7.88 14.77
C ALA A 25 -16.68 -9.29 15.39
N PRO A 26 -17.33 -10.29 14.77
CA PRO A 26 -17.38 -11.63 15.35
C PRO A 26 -16.02 -12.32 15.46
N HIS A 27 -15.05 -11.89 14.66
CA HIS A 27 -13.76 -12.57 14.47
C HIS A 27 -12.56 -11.77 14.96
N ALA A 28 -12.67 -10.44 15.11
CA ALA A 28 -11.56 -9.52 15.42
C ALA A 28 -10.69 -9.99 16.59
N ALA A 29 -11.32 -10.38 17.72
CA ALA A 29 -10.59 -10.87 18.89
C ALA A 29 -9.87 -12.21 18.67
N GLN A 30 -10.36 -13.05 17.76
CA GLN A 30 -9.70 -14.30 17.38
C GLN A 30 -8.51 -14.02 16.47
N TRP A 31 -8.68 -13.20 15.45
CA TRP A 31 -7.61 -12.83 14.52
C TRP A 31 -6.44 -12.15 15.24
N ASP A 32 -6.74 -11.25 16.19
CA ASP A 32 -5.69 -10.59 16.98
C ASP A 32 -4.91 -11.62 17.83
N ARG A 33 -5.58 -12.57 18.49
CA ARG A 33 -4.89 -13.64 19.26
C ARG A 33 -4.05 -14.56 18.40
N ASP A 34 -4.54 -14.90 17.21
CA ASP A 34 -3.91 -15.89 16.33
C ASP A 34 -2.89 -15.25 15.37
N HIS A 35 -2.76 -13.92 15.39
CA HIS A 35 -1.96 -13.16 14.44
C HIS A 35 -2.34 -13.49 13.00
N TYR A 36 -3.66 -13.60 12.75
CA TYR A 36 -4.21 -14.02 11.47
C TYR A 36 -4.62 -12.84 10.61
N PHE A 37 -4.06 -12.74 9.40
CA PHE A 37 -4.47 -11.77 8.39
C PHE A 37 -5.67 -12.33 7.61
N PRO A 38 -6.88 -11.73 7.69
CA PRO A 38 -8.11 -12.30 7.15
C PRO A 38 -8.28 -12.01 5.65
N VAL A 39 -7.64 -12.80 4.81
CA VAL A 39 -7.65 -12.68 3.33
C VAL A 39 -9.08 -12.64 2.78
N GLU A 40 -9.97 -13.45 3.33
CA GLU A 40 -11.37 -13.55 2.94
C GLU A 40 -12.16 -12.25 3.20
N VAL A 41 -11.86 -11.56 4.30
CA VAL A 41 -12.50 -10.25 4.59
C VAL A 41 -11.97 -9.18 3.65
N VAL A 42 -10.67 -9.19 3.37
CA VAL A 42 -10.07 -8.27 2.39
C VAL A 42 -10.70 -8.46 1.01
N ALA A 43 -10.91 -9.70 0.56
CA ALA A 43 -11.60 -9.98 -0.69
C ALA A 43 -13.03 -9.40 -0.70
N ARG A 44 -13.79 -9.54 0.40
CA ARG A 44 -15.13 -8.95 0.52
C ARG A 44 -15.14 -7.43 0.57
N MET A 45 -14.11 -6.81 1.13
CA MET A 45 -13.91 -5.36 1.02
C MET A 45 -13.73 -4.93 -0.45
N GLY A 46 -13.04 -5.76 -1.25
CA GLY A 46 -12.93 -5.58 -2.70
C GLY A 46 -14.28 -5.67 -3.41
N GLU A 47 -15.10 -6.67 -3.07
CA GLU A 47 -16.46 -6.82 -3.61
C GLU A 47 -17.37 -5.60 -3.30
N LEU A 48 -17.15 -4.94 -2.16
CA LEU A 48 -17.82 -3.70 -1.80
C LEU A 48 -17.23 -2.45 -2.49
N GLY A 49 -16.15 -2.60 -3.27
CA GLY A 49 -15.49 -1.50 -3.98
C GLY A 49 -14.68 -0.56 -3.09
N LEU A 50 -14.32 -0.96 -1.85
CA LEU A 50 -13.66 -0.07 -0.89
C LEU A 50 -12.27 0.37 -1.33
N PHE A 51 -11.54 -0.45 -2.09
CA PHE A 51 -10.21 -0.10 -2.60
C PHE A 51 -10.26 0.86 -3.80
N GLY A 52 -11.41 0.92 -4.50
CA GLY A 52 -11.59 1.74 -5.70
C GLY A 52 -12.23 3.12 -5.45
N LEU A 53 -12.49 3.53 -4.21
CA LEU A 53 -13.24 4.75 -3.90
C LEU A 53 -12.65 6.03 -4.50
N THR A 54 -11.32 6.11 -4.60
CA THR A 54 -10.60 7.27 -5.13
C THR A 54 -9.97 7.03 -6.51
N ALA A 55 -10.15 5.84 -7.07
CA ALA A 55 -9.57 5.48 -8.35
C ALA A 55 -10.54 5.79 -9.51
N PRO A 56 -10.04 6.16 -10.71
CA PRO A 56 -10.84 6.37 -11.91
C PRO A 56 -11.57 5.10 -12.37
N GLU A 57 -12.70 5.30 -13.08
CA GLU A 57 -13.50 4.22 -13.64
C GLU A 57 -12.73 3.36 -14.67
N GLU A 58 -11.79 3.97 -15.40
CA GLU A 58 -10.97 3.26 -16.41
C GLU A 58 -10.12 2.13 -15.81
N TYR A 59 -9.82 2.20 -14.48
CA TYR A 59 -9.12 1.13 -13.74
C TYR A 59 -10.07 0.32 -12.85
N GLY A 60 -11.39 0.51 -13.01
CA GLY A 60 -12.41 -0.20 -12.23
C GLY A 60 -12.78 0.47 -10.91
N GLY A 61 -12.38 1.71 -10.68
CA GLY A 61 -12.73 2.49 -9.51
C GLY A 61 -14.11 3.13 -9.59
N ALA A 62 -14.47 3.85 -8.53
CA ALA A 62 -15.76 4.55 -8.44
C ALA A 62 -15.80 5.86 -9.24
N GLY A 63 -14.67 6.33 -9.76
CA GLY A 63 -14.57 7.60 -10.49
C GLY A 63 -14.77 8.84 -9.62
N LEU A 64 -14.82 8.69 -8.30
CA LEU A 64 -15.02 9.81 -7.37
C LEU A 64 -13.72 10.58 -7.20
N SER A 65 -13.75 11.86 -7.54
CA SER A 65 -12.65 12.80 -7.24
C SER A 65 -12.66 13.20 -5.75
N GLY A 66 -11.62 13.92 -5.32
CA GLY A 66 -11.61 14.53 -3.97
C GLY A 66 -12.77 15.52 -3.78
N GLU A 67 -13.17 16.24 -4.82
CA GLU A 67 -14.28 17.19 -4.82
C GLU A 67 -15.64 16.47 -4.76
N ASP A 68 -15.76 15.29 -5.38
CA ASP A 68 -16.97 14.45 -5.38
C ASP A 68 -17.10 13.55 -4.14
N GLY A 69 -16.22 13.73 -3.15
CA GLY A 69 -16.30 13.05 -1.87
C GLY A 69 -15.68 11.66 -1.81
N GLY A 70 -14.89 11.25 -2.80
CA GLY A 70 -14.18 9.96 -2.80
C GLY A 70 -13.23 9.82 -1.61
N PHE A 71 -12.48 10.86 -1.29
CA PHE A 71 -11.62 10.89 -0.12
C PHE A 71 -12.41 10.88 1.20
N THR A 72 -13.55 11.59 1.27
CA THR A 72 -14.45 11.54 2.42
C THR A 72 -14.98 10.12 2.63
N SER A 73 -15.42 9.46 1.57
CA SER A 73 -15.89 8.06 1.62
C SER A 73 -14.78 7.11 2.10
N LEU A 74 -13.55 7.29 1.64
CA LEU A 74 -12.41 6.49 2.13
C LEU A 74 -12.18 6.69 3.63
N CYS A 75 -12.19 7.95 4.12
CA CYS A 75 -12.05 8.24 5.55
C CYS A 75 -13.18 7.60 6.37
N LEU A 76 -14.43 7.65 5.89
CA LEU A 76 -15.56 7.02 6.56
C LEU A 76 -15.44 5.49 6.58
N ALA A 77 -14.95 4.88 5.50
CA ALA A 77 -14.70 3.45 5.47
C ALA A 77 -13.63 3.03 6.49
N ILE A 78 -12.51 3.76 6.55
CA ILE A 78 -11.43 3.51 7.52
C ILE A 78 -11.94 3.71 8.95
N GLU A 79 -12.75 4.75 9.22
CA GLU A 79 -13.35 5.01 10.54
C GLU A 79 -14.24 3.85 10.99
N GLU A 80 -15.15 3.37 10.14
CA GLU A 80 -16.09 2.31 10.50
C GLU A 80 -15.43 0.94 10.65
N LEU A 81 -14.46 0.61 9.81
CA LEU A 81 -13.65 -0.60 9.96
C LEU A 81 -12.78 -0.52 11.21
N GLY A 82 -12.07 0.61 11.41
CA GLY A 82 -11.18 0.83 12.55
C GLY A 82 -11.90 0.89 13.89
N ARG A 83 -13.17 1.28 13.91
CA ARG A 83 -14.03 1.23 15.11
C ARG A 83 -14.16 -0.20 15.65
N ILE A 84 -14.12 -1.20 14.78
CA ILE A 84 -14.19 -2.62 15.15
C ILE A 84 -12.79 -3.21 15.30
N ASP A 85 -11.95 -3.09 14.27
CA ASP A 85 -10.55 -3.54 14.27
C ASP A 85 -9.71 -2.65 13.38
N GLN A 86 -8.80 -1.90 14.00
CA GLN A 86 -7.92 -0.99 13.27
C GLN A 86 -6.94 -1.73 12.35
N SER A 87 -6.70 -3.03 12.56
CA SER A 87 -5.92 -3.85 11.63
C SER A 87 -6.54 -3.87 10.23
N ILE A 88 -7.88 -3.94 10.17
CA ILE A 88 -8.62 -3.95 8.91
C ILE A 88 -8.67 -2.53 8.33
N GLY A 89 -8.85 -1.51 9.18
CA GLY A 89 -8.81 -0.11 8.77
C GLY A 89 -7.48 0.28 8.14
N ILE A 90 -6.35 -0.10 8.76
CA ILE A 90 -5.01 0.21 8.23
C ILE A 90 -4.68 -0.61 6.98
N THR A 91 -5.23 -1.82 6.82
CA THR A 91 -5.08 -2.59 5.59
C THR A 91 -5.70 -1.86 4.40
N LEU A 92 -6.90 -1.28 4.56
CA LEU A 92 -7.54 -0.44 3.54
C LEU A 92 -6.76 0.84 3.28
N GLU A 93 -6.39 1.57 4.34
CA GLU A 93 -5.65 2.83 4.22
C GLU A 93 -4.35 2.64 3.46
N ALA A 94 -3.53 1.66 3.86
CA ALA A 94 -2.24 1.38 3.23
C ALA A 94 -2.41 0.88 1.79
N ALA A 95 -3.44 0.08 1.50
CA ALA A 95 -3.70 -0.39 0.14
C ALA A 95 -4.04 0.76 -0.80
N VAL A 96 -4.89 1.70 -0.37
CA VAL A 96 -5.30 2.84 -1.20
C VAL A 96 -4.23 3.93 -1.19
N GLY A 97 -3.80 4.37 0.00
CA GLY A 97 -2.90 5.51 0.17
C GLY A 97 -1.46 5.24 -0.28
N LEU A 98 -0.95 4.06 0.03
CA LEU A 98 0.45 3.69 -0.21
C LEU A 98 0.63 2.70 -1.37
N GLY A 99 -0.37 1.88 -1.66
CA GLY A 99 -0.34 0.92 -2.76
C GLY A 99 -0.83 1.51 -4.08
N ILE A 100 -2.11 1.90 -4.14
CA ILE A 100 -2.77 2.37 -5.37
C ILE A 100 -2.31 3.78 -5.75
N ASN A 101 -2.34 4.69 -4.80
CA ASN A 101 -2.16 6.13 -5.07
C ASN A 101 -0.80 6.50 -5.69
N PRO A 102 0.35 5.93 -5.27
CA PRO A 102 1.62 6.19 -5.94
C PRO A 102 1.63 5.75 -7.41
N ILE A 103 1.08 4.58 -7.72
CA ILE A 103 0.99 4.08 -9.09
C ILE A 103 0.04 4.95 -9.92
N LEU A 104 -1.11 5.33 -9.35
CA LEU A 104 -2.09 6.19 -10.01
C LEU A 104 -1.50 7.58 -10.32
N THR A 105 -0.73 8.14 -9.40
CA THR A 105 -0.20 9.51 -9.51
C THR A 105 1.04 9.59 -10.40
N PHE A 106 1.95 8.64 -10.27
CA PHE A 106 3.27 8.72 -10.88
C PHE A 106 3.55 7.65 -11.94
N GLY A 107 2.75 6.58 -11.99
CA GLY A 107 2.98 5.49 -12.92
C GLY A 107 2.79 5.88 -14.39
N THR A 108 3.54 5.23 -15.28
CA THR A 108 3.24 5.27 -16.72
C THR A 108 1.91 4.59 -17.00
N GLU A 109 1.34 4.81 -18.18
CA GLU A 109 0.06 4.19 -18.52
C GLU A 109 0.16 2.66 -18.51
N GLU A 110 1.29 2.10 -18.97
CA GLU A 110 1.57 0.66 -18.94
C GLU A 110 1.58 0.13 -17.50
N GLN A 111 2.24 0.84 -16.56
CA GLN A 111 2.26 0.47 -15.14
C GLN A 111 0.87 0.54 -14.53
N LYS A 112 0.08 1.56 -14.84
CA LYS A 112 -1.30 1.69 -14.36
C LYS A 112 -2.17 0.54 -14.86
N GLN A 113 -2.13 0.24 -16.16
CA GLN A 113 -2.89 -0.86 -16.74
C GLN A 113 -2.47 -2.22 -16.21
N GLN A 114 -1.20 -2.39 -15.88
CA GLN A 114 -0.66 -3.64 -15.33
C GLN A 114 -1.13 -3.88 -13.89
N TRP A 115 -1.12 -2.85 -13.03
CA TRP A 115 -1.28 -3.05 -11.60
C TRP A 115 -2.64 -2.60 -11.04
N LEU A 116 -3.17 -1.46 -11.50
CA LEU A 116 -4.36 -0.85 -10.88
C LEU A 116 -5.62 -1.71 -10.94
N PRO A 117 -5.98 -2.42 -12.04
CA PRO A 117 -7.24 -3.14 -12.09
C PRO A 117 -7.40 -4.20 -10.99
N ASP A 118 -6.34 -4.91 -10.62
CA ASP A 118 -6.39 -5.92 -9.57
C ASP A 118 -6.31 -5.30 -8.16
N LEU A 119 -5.52 -4.24 -8.00
CA LEU A 119 -5.41 -3.50 -6.75
C LEU A 119 -6.72 -2.78 -6.40
N VAL A 120 -7.32 -2.09 -7.37
CA VAL A 120 -8.57 -1.35 -7.22
C VAL A 120 -9.75 -2.28 -6.93
N ALA A 121 -9.75 -3.47 -7.52
CA ALA A 121 -10.75 -4.49 -7.22
C ALA A 121 -10.51 -5.24 -5.90
N GLY A 122 -9.39 -4.98 -5.20
CA GLY A 122 -9.03 -5.70 -3.97
C GLY A 122 -8.67 -7.17 -4.18
N ARG A 123 -8.41 -7.60 -5.42
CA ARG A 123 -7.94 -8.96 -5.71
C ARG A 123 -6.51 -9.18 -5.28
N THR A 124 -5.73 -8.12 -5.31
CA THR A 124 -4.35 -8.08 -4.81
C THR A 124 -4.11 -6.82 -3.99
N LEU A 125 -3.00 -6.81 -3.25
CA LEU A 125 -2.54 -5.67 -2.46
C LEU A 125 -1.15 -5.24 -2.90
N ALA A 126 -0.81 -3.98 -2.63
CA ALA A 126 0.52 -3.44 -2.81
C ALA A 126 1.07 -2.84 -1.50
N GLY A 127 2.37 -3.03 -1.28
CA GLY A 127 3.10 -2.40 -0.19
C GLY A 127 3.92 -1.19 -0.66
N PHE A 128 4.37 -0.37 0.31
CA PHE A 128 5.27 0.76 0.06
C PHE A 128 6.49 0.71 0.98
N GLY A 129 7.61 0.32 0.43
CA GLY A 129 8.88 0.14 1.15
C GLY A 129 9.67 1.45 1.27
N LEU A 130 9.35 2.29 2.25
CA LEU A 130 10.07 3.52 2.55
C LEU A 130 11.03 3.34 3.73
N THR A 131 10.49 2.98 4.89
CA THR A 131 11.21 2.92 6.16
C THR A 131 12.31 1.86 6.16
N GLU A 132 13.48 2.18 6.70
CA GLU A 132 14.62 1.28 6.87
C GLU A 132 15.03 1.18 8.34
N PRO A 133 15.85 0.17 8.73
CA PRO A 133 16.38 0.07 10.11
C PRO A 133 17.08 1.33 10.61
N GLY A 134 17.70 2.09 9.71
CA GLY A 134 18.43 3.32 10.02
C GLY A 134 17.82 4.60 9.48
N ALA A 135 16.63 4.55 8.87
CA ALA A 135 15.99 5.68 8.21
C ALA A 135 14.46 5.62 8.39
N GLY A 136 13.96 6.31 9.39
CA GLY A 136 12.52 6.48 9.67
C GLY A 136 12.08 7.90 9.31
N SER A 137 12.03 8.81 10.30
CA SER A 137 11.64 10.22 10.10
C SER A 137 12.56 10.95 9.10
N ASP A 138 13.83 10.58 9.05
CA ASP A 138 14.75 11.02 7.99
C ASP A 138 14.71 10.01 6.83
N ALA A 139 13.68 10.10 6.00
CA ALA A 139 13.53 9.25 4.82
C ALA A 139 14.63 9.49 3.76
N GLY A 140 15.26 10.67 3.78
CA GLY A 140 16.41 11.00 2.92
C GLY A 140 17.66 10.20 3.24
N ALA A 141 17.76 9.61 4.45
CA ALA A 141 18.88 8.77 4.88
C ALA A 141 18.76 7.31 4.39
N THR A 142 17.85 6.99 3.47
CA THR A 142 17.70 5.63 2.90
C THR A 142 19.03 5.09 2.42
N LYS A 143 19.29 3.78 2.66
CA LYS A 143 20.53 3.08 2.29
C LYS A 143 20.31 2.03 1.22
N THR A 144 19.08 1.57 1.03
CA THR A 144 18.72 0.69 -0.10
C THR A 144 19.18 1.34 -1.39
N ARG A 145 19.84 0.59 -2.26
CA ARG A 145 20.40 1.05 -3.53
C ARG A 145 19.77 0.29 -4.68
N ALA A 146 19.64 0.97 -5.81
CA ALA A 146 19.30 0.37 -7.09
C ALA A 146 20.25 0.89 -8.16
N GLU A 147 20.96 -0.01 -8.81
CA GLU A 147 21.94 0.32 -9.84
C GLU A 147 21.41 -0.17 -11.20
N LEU A 148 21.34 0.74 -12.18
CA LEU A 148 20.90 0.38 -13.54
C LEU A 148 22.05 -0.25 -14.31
N SER A 149 21.86 -1.50 -14.77
CA SER A 149 22.82 -2.23 -15.57
C SER A 149 22.09 -3.10 -16.59
N ASN A 150 22.46 -2.99 -17.88
CA ASN A 150 21.89 -3.80 -18.97
C ASN A 150 20.35 -3.77 -19.04
N ASP A 151 19.76 -2.59 -18.92
CA ASP A 151 18.29 -2.36 -18.89
C ASP A 151 17.55 -3.02 -17.71
N GLU A 152 18.25 -3.37 -16.64
CA GLU A 152 17.71 -3.87 -15.39
C GLU A 152 18.22 -3.06 -14.21
N TRP A 153 17.34 -2.81 -13.22
CA TRP A 153 17.73 -2.33 -11.90
C TRP A 153 18.12 -3.51 -11.02
N VAL A 154 19.28 -3.41 -10.39
CA VAL A 154 19.74 -4.37 -9.36
C VAL A 154 19.59 -3.72 -8.00
N ILE A 155 18.66 -4.25 -7.18
CA ILE A 155 18.26 -3.66 -5.90
C ILE A 155 18.90 -4.45 -4.77
N ASN A 156 19.55 -3.72 -3.84
CA ASN A 156 20.15 -4.28 -2.63
C ASN A 156 19.81 -3.40 -1.42
N GLY A 157 19.35 -4.03 -0.34
CA GLY A 157 18.99 -3.32 0.89
C GLY A 157 17.93 -4.01 1.71
N SER A 158 17.29 -3.23 2.60
CA SER A 158 16.22 -3.74 3.46
C SER A 158 15.22 -2.65 3.81
N LYS A 159 13.97 -3.05 4.06
CA LYS A 159 12.89 -2.17 4.52
C LYS A 159 12.26 -2.73 5.79
N GLN A 160 11.63 -1.85 6.59
CA GLN A 160 10.97 -2.24 7.85
C GLN A 160 9.55 -1.70 7.93
N PHE A 161 8.71 -2.45 8.65
CA PHE A 161 7.33 -2.08 8.98
C PHE A 161 6.44 -1.90 7.75
N ILE A 162 6.62 -2.76 6.76
CA ILE A 162 5.89 -2.63 5.48
C ILE A 162 4.58 -3.39 5.54
N THR A 163 3.48 -2.64 5.50
CA THR A 163 2.11 -3.17 5.48
C THR A 163 1.77 -3.72 4.09
N ASN A 164 0.93 -4.76 4.05
CA ASN A 164 0.46 -5.41 2.82
C ASN A 164 1.58 -5.99 1.95
N SER A 165 2.65 -6.50 2.57
CA SER A 165 3.87 -6.87 1.83
C SER A 165 4.27 -8.34 1.92
N GLY A 166 3.57 -9.16 2.71
CA GLY A 166 3.94 -10.58 2.91
C GLY A 166 2.79 -11.56 2.83
N SER A 167 1.56 -11.10 2.60
CA SER A 167 0.40 -11.96 2.45
C SER A 167 0.32 -12.61 1.07
N SER A 168 -0.56 -13.60 0.93
CA SER A 168 -0.87 -14.23 -0.37
C SER A 168 -1.54 -13.26 -1.37
N LEU A 169 -2.03 -12.11 -0.91
CA LEU A 169 -2.61 -11.07 -1.75
C LEU A 169 -1.57 -10.08 -2.26
N THR A 170 -0.37 -10.04 -1.70
CA THR A 170 0.67 -9.09 -2.13
C THR A 170 1.10 -9.38 -3.57
N SER A 171 0.94 -8.40 -4.47
CA SER A 171 1.36 -8.51 -5.88
C SER A 171 2.61 -7.70 -6.20
N VAL A 172 2.78 -6.55 -5.58
CA VAL A 172 3.89 -5.63 -5.85
C VAL A 172 4.23 -4.81 -4.61
N VAL A 173 5.48 -4.41 -4.49
CA VAL A 173 5.93 -3.42 -3.50
C VAL A 173 6.65 -2.28 -4.22
N ALA A 174 6.20 -1.04 -4.01
CA ALA A 174 6.94 0.14 -4.43
C ALA A 174 8.08 0.37 -3.41
N VAL A 175 9.32 0.27 -3.86
CA VAL A 175 10.52 0.32 -3.00
C VAL A 175 11.30 1.58 -3.30
N THR A 176 11.50 2.46 -2.30
CA THR A 176 12.40 3.60 -2.47
C THR A 176 13.86 3.16 -2.35
N ALA A 177 14.69 3.61 -3.28
CA ALA A 177 16.11 3.29 -3.31
C ALA A 177 16.93 4.47 -3.82
N ARG A 178 18.22 4.51 -3.46
CA ARG A 178 19.18 5.42 -4.09
C ARG A 178 19.47 4.92 -5.49
N THR A 179 19.16 5.75 -6.49
CA THR A 179 19.38 5.44 -7.91
C THR A 179 20.53 6.25 -8.51
N GLY A 180 21.05 7.23 -7.76
CA GLY A 180 22.13 8.09 -8.24
C GLY A 180 22.49 9.14 -7.21
N ALA A 181 23.13 10.20 -7.70
CA ALA A 181 23.45 11.40 -6.96
C ALA A 181 23.16 12.63 -7.81
N VAL A 182 22.62 13.67 -7.19
CA VAL A 182 22.38 14.97 -7.80
C VAL A 182 23.17 16.06 -7.04
N THR A 183 23.69 17.03 -7.77
CA THR A 183 24.36 18.17 -7.18
C THR A 183 23.38 19.33 -7.05
N ASP A 184 23.17 19.82 -5.83
CA ASP A 184 22.29 20.97 -5.60
C ASP A 184 22.87 22.29 -6.13
N SER A 185 22.09 23.37 -6.12
CA SER A 185 22.51 24.70 -6.58
C SER A 185 23.66 25.31 -5.77
N GLN A 186 24.00 24.73 -4.61
CA GLN A 186 25.10 25.15 -3.75
C GLN A 186 26.37 24.28 -3.93
N GLY A 187 26.32 23.29 -4.84
CA GLY A 187 27.42 22.38 -5.12
C GLY A 187 27.52 21.18 -4.18
N ASN A 188 26.51 20.93 -3.32
CA ASN A 188 26.49 19.77 -2.44
C ASN A 188 25.91 18.57 -3.16
N GLU A 189 26.56 17.43 -3.02
CA GLU A 189 26.04 16.15 -3.53
C GLU A 189 24.96 15.61 -2.61
N ARG A 190 23.83 15.20 -3.19
CA ARG A 190 22.71 14.55 -2.50
C ARG A 190 22.33 13.27 -3.21
N ALA A 191 21.88 12.27 -2.45
CA ALA A 191 21.34 11.05 -3.03
C ALA A 191 20.10 11.38 -3.89
N GLU A 192 20.08 10.88 -5.11
CA GLU A 192 18.86 10.75 -5.90
C GLU A 192 18.10 9.52 -5.40
N ILE A 193 16.84 9.70 -5.02
CA ILE A 193 16.00 8.63 -4.48
C ILE A 193 14.79 8.47 -5.39
N SER A 194 14.60 7.25 -5.88
CA SER A 194 13.49 6.90 -6.76
C SER A 194 12.70 5.75 -6.15
N ALA A 195 11.49 5.52 -6.65
CA ALA A 195 10.67 4.37 -6.31
C ALA A 195 10.68 3.35 -7.46
N LEU A 196 10.84 2.08 -7.14
CA LEU A 196 10.81 0.98 -8.10
C LEU A 196 9.68 0.01 -7.73
N LEU A 197 8.93 -0.44 -8.72
CA LEU A 197 7.90 -1.46 -8.56
C LEU A 197 8.55 -2.85 -8.60
N VAL A 198 8.55 -3.54 -7.47
CA VAL A 198 9.12 -4.88 -7.32
C VAL A 198 7.98 -5.89 -7.18
N PRO A 199 7.73 -6.75 -8.19
CA PRO A 199 6.71 -7.79 -8.10
C PRO A 199 6.98 -8.77 -6.96
N ALA A 200 5.95 -9.23 -6.28
CA ALA A 200 6.08 -10.31 -5.31
C ALA A 200 6.62 -11.58 -6.00
N GLY A 201 7.50 -12.30 -5.30
CA GLY A 201 8.14 -13.51 -5.85
C GLY A 201 9.31 -13.25 -6.79
N THR A 202 9.74 -11.98 -6.99
CA THR A 202 10.99 -11.70 -7.71
C THR A 202 12.17 -12.34 -6.97
N PRO A 203 13.05 -13.07 -7.65
CA PRO A 203 14.22 -13.69 -7.03
C PRO A 203 15.07 -12.68 -6.25
N GLY A 204 15.50 -13.05 -5.05
CA GLY A 204 16.25 -12.16 -4.14
C GLY A 204 15.37 -11.20 -3.30
N PHE A 205 14.09 -11.04 -3.62
CA PHE A 205 13.14 -10.32 -2.77
C PHE A 205 12.47 -11.28 -1.79
N THR A 206 12.60 -10.96 -0.50
CA THR A 206 12.01 -11.74 0.59
C THR A 206 11.20 -10.83 1.53
N ALA A 207 9.93 -11.15 1.73
CA ALA A 207 9.18 -10.70 2.89
C ALA A 207 9.54 -11.63 4.06
N GLU A 208 10.23 -11.09 5.07
CA GLU A 208 10.66 -11.84 6.24
C GLU A 208 9.46 -12.22 7.12
N LYS A 209 9.70 -12.94 8.21
CA LYS A 209 8.61 -13.25 9.17
C LYS A 209 7.93 -11.98 9.65
N ALA A 210 6.59 -12.00 9.70
CA ALA A 210 5.77 -10.90 10.22
C ALA A 210 6.21 -10.50 11.63
N TYR A 211 6.06 -9.23 11.95
CA TYR A 211 6.36 -8.71 13.29
C TYR A 211 5.39 -9.28 14.34
N ASP A 212 5.93 -9.58 15.52
CA ASP A 212 5.16 -9.72 16.74
C ASP A 212 4.94 -8.32 17.35
N LYS A 213 3.73 -7.82 17.23
CA LYS A 213 3.36 -6.44 17.57
C LYS A 213 2.64 -6.38 18.92
N LEU A 214 2.51 -5.21 19.52
CA LEU A 214 1.68 -4.98 20.72
C LEU A 214 0.18 -4.98 20.43
N GLY A 215 -0.21 -4.85 19.18
CA GLY A 215 -1.58 -4.85 18.70
C GLY A 215 -1.60 -4.82 17.17
N TRP A 216 -2.80 -4.75 16.58
CA TRP A 216 -2.99 -4.80 15.13
C TRP A 216 -2.44 -6.09 14.50
N HIS A 217 -2.61 -7.20 15.21
CA HIS A 217 -2.03 -8.48 14.78
C HIS A 217 -2.67 -9.01 13.51
N ALA A 218 -3.92 -8.63 13.21
CA ALA A 218 -4.60 -8.98 11.97
C ALA A 218 -4.18 -8.11 10.76
N SER A 219 -3.20 -7.21 10.92
CA SER A 219 -2.57 -6.48 9.80
C SER A 219 -1.28 -7.15 9.39
N ASP A 220 -1.14 -7.40 8.09
CA ASP A 220 0.06 -7.94 7.45
C ASP A 220 1.19 -6.90 7.46
N THR A 221 2.27 -7.15 8.21
CA THR A 221 3.38 -6.18 8.37
C THR A 221 4.71 -6.92 8.47
N HIS A 222 5.61 -6.68 7.54
CA HIS A 222 6.87 -7.42 7.41
C HIS A 222 8.11 -6.52 7.32
N PRO A 223 9.28 -7.01 7.75
CA PRO A 223 10.56 -6.55 7.23
C PRO A 223 10.75 -7.14 5.83
N LEU A 224 11.42 -6.40 4.96
CA LEU A 224 11.74 -6.82 3.59
C LEU A 224 13.24 -6.83 3.40
N SER A 225 13.78 -7.85 2.71
CA SER A 225 15.16 -7.92 2.26
C SER A 225 15.24 -8.01 0.74
N PHE A 226 16.27 -7.39 0.19
CA PHE A 226 16.58 -7.33 -1.23
C PHE A 226 18.04 -7.70 -1.42
N GLU A 227 18.30 -8.84 -2.06
CA GLU A 227 19.63 -9.38 -2.33
C GLU A 227 19.75 -9.64 -3.83
N ASP A 228 20.46 -8.75 -4.53
CA ASP A 228 20.59 -8.76 -5.99
C ASP A 228 19.25 -8.97 -6.71
N VAL A 229 18.25 -8.17 -6.32
CA VAL A 229 16.92 -8.24 -6.94
C VAL A 229 16.94 -7.53 -8.28
N HIS A 230 16.70 -8.28 -9.35
CA HIS A 230 16.66 -7.76 -10.71
C HIS A 230 15.23 -7.43 -11.13
N VAL A 231 14.99 -6.20 -11.56
CA VAL A 231 13.73 -5.76 -12.16
C VAL A 231 14.03 -4.95 -13.44
N PRO A 232 13.15 -5.00 -14.46
CA PRO A 232 13.35 -4.23 -15.69
C PRO A 232 13.53 -2.74 -15.45
N ALA A 233 14.21 -2.03 -16.34
CA ALA A 233 14.32 -0.55 -16.26
C ALA A 233 12.95 0.12 -16.16
N ALA A 234 11.93 -0.42 -16.84
CA ALA A 234 10.55 0.04 -16.80
C ALA A 234 9.84 -0.13 -15.42
N SER A 235 10.49 -0.74 -14.45
CA SER A 235 9.99 -0.82 -13.06
C SER A 235 10.19 0.48 -12.28
N LEU A 236 10.95 1.44 -12.79
CA LEU A 236 11.03 2.78 -12.23
C LEU A 236 9.65 3.42 -12.27
N LEU A 237 9.16 3.90 -11.14
CA LEU A 237 7.85 4.51 -11.02
C LEU A 237 7.90 5.96 -11.51
N GLY A 238 7.28 6.24 -12.66
CA GLY A 238 7.25 7.56 -13.30
C GLY A 238 8.30 7.78 -14.37
#